data_6d4e2a1d50606513a6dda659896551b3
#
_entry.id   6d4e2a1d50606513a6dda659896551b3
#
_cell.length_a   1.000
_cell.length_b   1.000
_cell.length_c   1.000
_cell.angle_alpha   90.00
_cell.angle_beta   90.00
_cell.angle_gamma   90.00
#
_symmetry.space_group_name_H-M   'P 1'
#
loop_
_entity.id
_entity.type
_entity.pdbx_description
1 polymer ?
#
loop_
_entity_poly.entity_id
_entity_poly.type
_entity_poly.pdbx_seq_one_letter_code
_entity_poly.pdbx_strand_id
1 'polypeptide(L)'
;MLGEFGYAVVFADDPAGLTAGELAQVSTDAWLLELAEESPLADWLLEHSSAPVLLGAGEIPELGSEEYPRWQRRLYGKLLPLLGEPAGGQAPVLPAPLLPSANAPQRPCVWVLGASLGGPAAVKQFLDCLPADLPVAFIYAQHIDAGFEQQLPQILGRQNDWRILNCQPGAQLQAGEVLVAPIARSLGFSTDGEVLLSDAPWPGPYRPSIATVLDAVCDGFGPACG
;
A
#
# COMPACT_ATOMS: atom_id res chain seq x y z
N MET A 1 8.52 11.54 18.86
CA MET A 1 7.70 11.16 17.69
C MET A 1 6.28 10.74 18.09
N LEU A 2 6.01 9.57 18.74
CA LEU A 2 4.63 9.20 19.13
C LEU A 2 3.95 10.27 20.00
N GLY A 3 4.71 10.89 20.91
CA GLY A 3 4.24 12.04 21.70
C GLY A 3 3.92 13.28 20.85
N GLU A 4 4.60 13.50 19.75
CA GLU A 4 4.28 14.60 18.80
C GLU A 4 2.96 14.34 18.07
N PHE A 5 2.63 13.06 17.84
CA PHE A 5 1.31 12.67 17.32
C PHE A 5 0.21 12.78 18.37
N GLY A 6 0.54 13.00 19.64
CA GLY A 6 -0.41 13.07 20.76
C GLY A 6 -0.71 11.73 21.42
N TYR A 7 0.03 10.68 21.09
CA TYR A 7 -0.06 9.39 21.77
C TYR A 7 0.94 9.31 22.93
N ALA A 8 0.50 8.79 24.07
CA ALA A 8 1.37 8.56 25.22
C ALA A 8 2.04 7.20 25.11
N VAL A 9 3.37 7.16 25.23
CA VAL A 9 4.12 5.90 25.37
C VAL A 9 4.13 5.52 26.85
N VAL A 10 3.36 4.49 27.20
CA VAL A 10 3.25 4.03 28.60
C VAL A 10 4.26 2.94 28.95
N PHE A 11 4.82 2.29 27.93
CA PHE A 11 5.83 1.24 28.07
C PHE A 11 6.73 1.21 26.84
N ALA A 12 8.04 1.06 27.03
CA ALA A 12 9.02 0.85 25.95
C ALA A 12 10.22 0.09 26.52
N ASP A 13 10.51 -1.07 25.98
CA ASP A 13 11.64 -1.89 26.41
C ASP A 13 12.09 -2.83 25.28
N ASP A 14 13.28 -3.42 25.43
CA ASP A 14 13.81 -4.40 24.49
C ASP A 14 13.15 -5.78 24.75
N PRO A 15 12.52 -6.38 23.74
CA PRO A 15 11.85 -7.66 23.88
C PRO A 15 12.76 -8.80 24.31
N ALA A 16 14.08 -8.71 24.11
CA ALA A 16 15.04 -9.75 24.50
C ALA A 16 15.13 -9.95 26.04
N GLY A 17 14.74 -8.94 26.83
CA GLY A 17 14.80 -8.99 28.28
C GLY A 17 13.44 -9.16 28.97
N LEU A 18 12.35 -9.21 28.22
CA LEU A 18 11.00 -9.20 28.76
C LEU A 18 10.41 -10.58 28.95
N THR A 19 9.49 -10.67 29.90
CA THR A 19 8.67 -11.86 30.18
C THR A 19 7.20 -11.59 29.88
N ALA A 20 6.44 -12.63 29.55
CA ALA A 20 4.99 -12.56 29.37
C ALA A 20 4.26 -12.01 30.61
N GLY A 21 4.79 -12.31 31.81
CA GLY A 21 4.23 -11.83 33.10
C GLY A 21 4.34 -10.32 33.27
N GLU A 22 5.41 -9.71 32.77
CA GLU A 22 5.60 -8.25 32.77
C GLU A 22 4.67 -7.57 31.80
N LEU A 23 4.55 -8.12 30.59
CA LEU A 23 3.64 -7.61 29.57
C LEU A 23 2.16 -7.68 30.00
N ALA A 24 1.79 -8.73 30.73
CA ALA A 24 0.42 -8.89 31.25
C ALA A 24 0.01 -7.78 32.27
N GLN A 25 0.98 -7.07 32.85
CA GLN A 25 0.73 -5.99 33.80
C GLN A 25 0.62 -4.61 33.17
N VAL A 26 0.96 -4.51 31.85
CA VAL A 26 0.90 -3.25 31.13
C VAL A 26 -0.50 -3.03 30.60
N SER A 27 -1.12 -1.90 30.99
CA SER A 27 -2.39 -1.44 30.43
C SER A 27 -2.10 -0.45 29.31
N THR A 28 -2.48 -0.81 28.08
CA THR A 28 -2.26 0.01 26.89
C THR A 28 -3.42 -0.13 25.89
N ASP A 29 -3.61 0.87 25.07
CA ASP A 29 -4.63 0.88 24.00
C ASP A 29 -4.13 0.20 22.71
N ALA A 30 -2.81 0.09 22.52
CA ALA A 30 -2.21 -0.66 21.41
C ALA A 30 -0.76 -1.06 21.74
N TRP A 31 -0.31 -2.12 21.10
CA TRP A 31 1.08 -2.56 21.08
C TRP A 31 1.72 -2.26 19.74
N LEU A 32 2.92 -1.70 19.76
CA LEU A 32 3.76 -1.52 18.60
C LEU A 32 5.02 -2.35 18.77
N LEU A 33 5.18 -3.38 17.93
CA LEU A 33 6.31 -4.29 17.99
C LEU A 33 7.19 -4.12 16.74
N GLU A 34 8.46 -3.86 16.97
CA GLU A 34 9.50 -3.93 15.94
C GLU A 34 10.40 -5.11 16.27
N LEU A 35 10.34 -6.13 15.46
CA LEU A 35 11.06 -7.38 15.66
C LEU A 35 11.82 -7.74 14.40
N ALA A 36 13.10 -8.09 14.53
CA ALA A 36 13.93 -8.55 13.42
C ALA A 36 13.65 -10.03 13.06
N GLU A 37 13.16 -10.82 14.02
CA GLU A 37 12.91 -12.25 13.90
C GLU A 37 11.63 -12.65 14.63
N GLU A 38 11.12 -13.86 14.36
CA GLU A 38 10.00 -14.44 15.11
C GLU A 38 10.31 -14.49 16.62
N SER A 39 9.37 -14.03 17.44
CA SER A 39 9.54 -13.94 18.88
C SER A 39 8.37 -14.60 19.60
N PRO A 40 8.66 -15.54 20.55
CA PRO A 40 7.62 -16.14 21.39
C PRO A 40 6.81 -15.10 22.18
N LEU A 41 7.38 -13.93 22.40
CA LEU A 41 6.71 -12.81 23.09
C LEU A 41 5.67 -12.15 22.19
N ALA A 42 5.96 -12.04 20.89
CA ALA A 42 5.00 -11.54 19.89
C ALA A 42 3.81 -12.50 19.76
N ASP A 43 4.07 -13.80 19.68
CA ASP A 43 3.04 -14.82 19.62
C ASP A 43 2.15 -14.77 20.88
N TRP A 44 2.78 -14.63 22.04
CA TRP A 44 2.04 -14.50 23.30
C TRP A 44 1.16 -13.24 23.34
N LEU A 45 1.66 -12.10 22.86
CA LEU A 45 0.86 -10.86 22.77
C LEU A 45 -0.31 -10.99 21.80
N LEU A 46 -0.09 -11.63 20.64
CA LEU A 46 -1.14 -11.86 19.66
C LEU A 46 -2.25 -12.77 20.19
N GLU A 47 -1.92 -13.72 21.06
CA GLU A 47 -2.87 -14.66 21.65
C GLU A 47 -3.59 -14.11 22.88
N HIS A 48 -2.93 -13.27 23.70
CA HIS A 48 -3.41 -12.92 25.03
C HIS A 48 -3.74 -11.44 25.22
N SER A 49 -3.29 -10.55 24.31
CA SER A 49 -3.59 -9.13 24.43
C SER A 49 -5.01 -8.82 23.96
N SER A 50 -5.75 -8.05 24.76
CA SER A 50 -7.03 -7.46 24.35
C SER A 50 -6.85 -6.19 23.51
N ALA A 51 -5.66 -5.56 23.60
CA ALA A 51 -5.31 -4.39 22.79
C ALA A 51 -4.73 -4.84 21.43
N PRO A 52 -5.00 -4.12 20.34
CA PRO A 52 -4.46 -4.44 19.03
C PRO A 52 -2.93 -4.41 19.03
N VAL A 53 -2.34 -5.36 18.31
CA VAL A 53 -0.90 -5.49 18.14
C VAL A 53 -0.52 -5.08 16.72
N LEU A 54 0.26 -4.03 16.58
CA LEU A 54 0.82 -3.56 15.32
C LEU A 54 2.25 -4.10 15.18
N LEU A 55 2.44 -5.00 14.21
CA LEU A 55 3.74 -5.57 13.87
C LEU A 55 4.41 -4.77 12.75
N GLY A 56 5.71 -4.51 12.90
CA GLY A 56 6.56 -3.97 11.83
C GLY A 56 6.16 -2.58 11.35
N ALA A 57 6.59 -1.55 12.06
CA ALA A 57 6.57 -0.19 11.50
C ALA A 57 7.64 0.00 10.41
N GLY A 58 8.49 -1.01 10.22
CA GLY A 58 9.69 -0.99 9.40
C GLY A 58 10.86 -0.31 10.10
N GLU A 59 12.06 -0.56 9.63
CA GLU A 59 13.27 0.06 10.13
C GLU A 59 13.09 1.58 10.24
N ILE A 60 13.43 2.14 11.40
CA ILE A 60 13.25 3.57 11.67
C ILE A 60 14.34 4.34 10.91
N PRO A 61 13.99 5.15 9.90
CA PRO A 61 14.98 5.94 9.18
C PRO A 61 15.64 6.98 10.10
N GLU A 62 16.86 7.41 9.73
CA GLU A 62 17.54 8.47 10.46
C GLU A 62 16.70 9.75 10.50
N LEU A 63 16.70 10.41 11.67
CA LEU A 63 16.00 11.66 11.86
C LEU A 63 16.55 12.73 10.91
N GLY A 64 15.69 13.27 10.04
CA GLY A 64 16.08 14.27 9.04
C GLY A 64 16.39 13.68 7.66
N SER A 65 16.36 12.37 7.48
CA SER A 65 16.43 11.75 6.16
C SER A 65 15.15 12.03 5.34
N GLU A 66 15.23 11.92 4.01
CA GLU A 66 14.06 12.06 3.13
C GLU A 66 12.99 10.96 3.35
N GLU A 67 13.40 9.83 3.90
CA GLU A 67 12.52 8.70 4.19
C GLU A 67 11.75 8.87 5.50
N TYR A 68 12.30 9.63 6.46
CA TYR A 68 11.71 9.82 7.78
C TYR A 68 10.27 10.36 7.75
N PRO A 69 9.93 11.40 6.97
CA PRO A 69 8.55 11.88 6.86
C PRO A 69 7.58 10.87 6.23
N ARG A 70 8.07 10.04 5.31
CA ARG A 70 7.25 8.96 4.70
C ARG A 70 6.97 7.86 5.70
N TRP A 71 7.98 7.48 6.48
CA TRP A 71 7.83 6.49 7.54
C TRP A 71 6.90 6.99 8.66
N GLN A 72 7.04 8.25 9.11
CA GLN A 72 6.13 8.87 10.08
C GLN A 72 4.67 8.81 9.63
N ARG A 73 4.39 9.18 8.38
CA ARG A 73 3.03 9.14 7.82
C ARG A 73 2.45 7.74 7.78
N ARG A 74 3.27 6.78 7.36
CA ARG A 74 2.86 5.37 7.33
C ARG A 74 2.52 4.84 8.72
N LEU A 75 3.33 5.17 9.71
CA LEU A 75 3.08 4.79 11.10
C LEU A 75 1.81 5.46 11.65
N TYR A 76 1.68 6.77 11.46
CA TYR A 76 0.48 7.51 11.88
C TYR A 76 -0.80 6.95 11.22
N GLY A 77 -0.75 6.68 9.92
CA GLY A 77 -1.86 6.07 9.18
C GLY A 77 -2.27 4.68 9.68
N LYS A 78 -1.32 3.92 10.25
CA LYS A 78 -1.61 2.63 10.90
C LYS A 78 -2.18 2.78 12.31
N LEU A 79 -1.75 3.80 13.06
CA LEU A 79 -2.20 4.04 14.44
C LEU A 79 -3.59 4.68 14.50
N LEU A 80 -3.88 5.60 13.58
CA LEU A 80 -5.14 6.35 13.55
C LEU A 80 -6.41 5.46 13.56
N PRO A 81 -6.55 4.41 12.73
CA PRO A 81 -7.71 3.53 12.77
C PRO A 81 -7.78 2.66 14.02
N LEU A 82 -6.65 2.44 14.72
CA LEU A 82 -6.59 1.61 15.93
C LEU A 82 -6.90 2.41 17.19
N LEU A 83 -6.40 3.63 17.27
CA LEU A 83 -6.42 4.46 18.50
C LEU A 83 -7.33 5.69 18.38
N GLY A 84 -7.81 6.01 17.18
CA GLY A 84 -8.55 7.24 16.91
C GLY A 84 -7.65 8.48 16.88
N GLU A 85 -8.27 9.65 16.66
CA GLU A 85 -7.55 10.92 16.68
C GLU A 85 -7.09 11.27 18.08
N PRO A 86 -5.78 11.49 18.30
CA PRO A 86 -5.26 11.84 19.61
C PRO A 86 -5.66 13.26 20.02
N ALA A 87 -6.03 13.45 21.27
CA ALA A 87 -6.38 14.75 21.80
C ALA A 87 -5.15 15.67 21.87
N GLY A 88 -5.04 16.63 20.96
CA GLY A 88 -4.00 17.67 20.97
C GLY A 88 -2.68 17.34 20.29
N GLY A 89 -2.59 16.22 19.58
CA GLY A 89 -1.43 15.92 18.70
C GLY A 89 -1.48 16.68 17.39
N GLN A 90 -0.33 16.99 16.82
CA GLN A 90 -0.23 17.44 15.44
C GLN A 90 -0.13 16.22 14.55
N ALA A 91 -1.16 15.97 13.74
CA ALA A 91 -1.02 15.05 12.62
C ALA A 91 0.22 15.46 11.81
N PRO A 92 1.04 14.49 11.34
CA PRO A 92 2.16 14.82 10.47
C PRO A 92 1.63 15.67 9.33
N VAL A 93 2.20 16.88 9.15
CA VAL A 93 1.80 17.77 8.05
C VAL A 93 2.05 16.98 6.77
N LEU A 94 0.95 16.47 6.21
CA LEU A 94 0.98 15.98 4.84
C LEU A 94 1.37 17.21 4.01
N PRO A 95 2.44 17.21 3.20
CA PRO A 95 2.47 18.12 2.09
C PRO A 95 1.12 17.90 1.42
N ALA A 96 0.34 18.98 1.30
CA ALA A 96 -0.91 18.91 0.55
C ALA A 96 -0.61 18.10 -0.73
N PRO A 97 -1.46 17.14 -1.11
CA PRO A 97 -1.29 16.51 -2.41
C PRO A 97 -1.00 17.68 -3.33
N LEU A 98 0.11 17.63 -4.07
CA LEU A 98 0.37 18.59 -5.13
C LEU A 98 -0.83 18.39 -6.07
N LEU A 99 -1.93 19.09 -5.77
CA LEU A 99 -3.07 19.17 -6.66
C LEU A 99 -2.48 19.77 -7.92
N PRO A 100 -2.39 19.02 -9.00
CA PRO A 100 -1.79 19.52 -10.20
C PRO A 100 -2.57 20.78 -10.60
N SER A 101 -1.84 21.81 -11.01
CA SER A 101 -2.41 23.06 -11.52
C SER A 101 -3.41 22.74 -12.65
N ALA A 102 -4.61 23.27 -12.58
CA ALA A 102 -5.78 22.95 -13.40
C ALA A 102 -5.64 23.13 -14.93
N ASN A 103 -4.44 23.37 -15.48
CA ASN A 103 -4.22 23.78 -16.86
C ASN A 103 -3.14 23.01 -17.65
N ALA A 104 -2.65 21.86 -17.17
CA ALA A 104 -1.85 20.96 -17.98
C ALA A 104 -2.63 19.65 -18.19
N PRO A 105 -2.47 18.91 -19.31
CA PRO A 105 -2.96 17.55 -19.42
C PRO A 105 -2.26 16.72 -18.33
N GLN A 106 -2.99 16.49 -17.24
CA GLN A 106 -2.40 15.95 -16.05
C GLN A 106 -2.39 14.44 -16.16
N ARG A 107 -1.20 13.87 -16.19
CA ARG A 107 -1.07 12.43 -15.99
C ARG A 107 -1.64 12.09 -14.61
N PRO A 108 -2.44 11.02 -14.51
CA PRO A 108 -2.94 10.59 -13.22
C PRO A 108 -1.79 10.20 -12.31
N CYS A 109 -1.97 10.32 -11.00
CA CYS A 109 -1.12 9.65 -10.05
C CYS A 109 -1.40 8.14 -10.16
N VAL A 110 -0.37 7.34 -10.40
CA VAL A 110 -0.54 5.90 -10.68
C VAL A 110 -0.11 5.07 -9.48
N TRP A 111 -1.00 4.20 -9.02
CA TRP A 111 -0.76 3.29 -7.91
C TRP A 111 -0.78 1.85 -8.38
N VAL A 112 0.06 1.01 -7.78
CA VAL A 112 0.07 -0.43 -8.06
C VAL A 112 -0.66 -1.18 -6.95
N LEU A 113 -1.64 -1.99 -7.35
CA LEU A 113 -2.36 -2.93 -6.48
C LEU A 113 -1.82 -4.33 -6.76
N GLY A 114 -0.87 -4.77 -5.94
CA GLY A 114 -0.31 -6.12 -6.03
C GLY A 114 -1.09 -7.10 -5.16
N ALA A 115 -1.50 -8.23 -5.70
CA ALA A 115 -2.30 -9.20 -4.98
C ALA A 115 -2.04 -10.65 -5.40
N SER A 116 -2.43 -11.58 -4.51
CA SER A 116 -2.36 -13.03 -4.72
C SER A 116 -3.65 -13.68 -4.22
N LEU A 117 -3.57 -14.71 -3.38
CA LEU A 117 -4.74 -15.40 -2.85
C LEU A 117 -5.69 -14.43 -2.15
N GLY A 118 -6.99 -14.48 -2.50
CA GLY A 118 -8.00 -13.54 -1.98
C GLY A 118 -7.98 -12.14 -2.60
N GLY A 119 -7.01 -11.84 -3.47
CA GLY A 119 -6.82 -10.54 -4.11
C GLY A 119 -8.05 -9.97 -4.80
N PRO A 120 -8.73 -10.68 -5.69
CA PRO A 120 -9.87 -10.13 -6.40
C PRO A 120 -10.99 -9.62 -5.50
N ALA A 121 -11.29 -10.33 -4.41
CA ALA A 121 -12.31 -9.91 -3.44
C ALA A 121 -11.86 -8.66 -2.66
N ALA A 122 -10.61 -8.63 -2.18
CA ALA A 122 -10.07 -7.51 -1.42
C ALA A 122 -9.95 -6.25 -2.27
N VAL A 123 -9.42 -6.36 -3.51
CA VAL A 123 -9.27 -5.22 -4.42
C VAL A 123 -10.63 -4.71 -4.88
N LYS A 124 -11.60 -5.61 -5.14
CA LYS A 124 -12.98 -5.20 -5.41
C LYS A 124 -13.57 -4.38 -4.27
N GLN A 125 -13.47 -4.88 -3.03
CA GLN A 125 -13.97 -4.15 -1.86
C GLN A 125 -13.30 -2.79 -1.70
N PHE A 126 -11.99 -2.70 -1.96
CA PHE A 126 -11.25 -1.43 -1.95
C PHE A 126 -11.80 -0.46 -3.00
N LEU A 127 -11.99 -0.90 -4.24
CA LEU A 127 -12.51 -0.06 -5.33
C LEU A 127 -13.97 0.35 -5.08
N ASP A 128 -14.79 -0.52 -4.50
CA ASP A 128 -16.18 -0.21 -4.14
C ASP A 128 -16.29 0.90 -3.07
N CYS A 129 -15.24 1.09 -2.25
CA CYS A 129 -15.18 2.13 -1.22
C CYS A 129 -14.58 3.46 -1.73
N LEU A 130 -14.02 3.49 -2.94
CA LEU A 130 -13.34 4.66 -3.49
C LEU A 130 -14.16 5.30 -4.63
N PRO A 131 -14.32 6.63 -4.62
CA PRO A 131 -14.92 7.34 -5.74
C PRO A 131 -13.98 7.31 -6.96
N ALA A 132 -14.54 7.06 -8.16
CA ALA A 132 -13.77 6.94 -9.39
C ALA A 132 -13.37 8.30 -10.02
N ASP A 133 -13.85 9.42 -9.48
CA ASP A 133 -13.48 10.78 -9.89
C ASP A 133 -12.18 11.30 -9.25
N LEU A 134 -11.50 10.47 -8.48
CA LEU A 134 -10.18 10.80 -7.96
C LEU A 134 -9.16 10.95 -9.10
N PRO A 135 -8.17 11.87 -8.96
CA PRO A 135 -7.13 12.09 -9.97
C PRO A 135 -6.05 10.99 -9.94
N VAL A 136 -6.49 9.76 -9.77
CA VAL A 136 -5.62 8.58 -9.67
C VAL A 136 -6.02 7.50 -10.68
N ALA A 137 -5.07 6.66 -11.02
CA ALA A 137 -5.29 5.43 -11.77
C ALA A 137 -4.58 4.27 -11.07
N PHE A 138 -5.01 3.06 -11.32
CA PHE A 138 -4.42 1.88 -10.73
C PHE A 138 -3.89 0.91 -11.78
N ILE A 139 -2.78 0.26 -11.47
CA ILE A 139 -2.32 -0.95 -12.18
C ILE A 139 -2.55 -2.13 -11.22
N TYR A 140 -3.39 -3.05 -11.63
CA TYR A 140 -3.69 -4.24 -10.82
C TYR A 140 -2.88 -5.44 -11.27
N ALA A 141 -1.97 -5.91 -10.43
CA ALA A 141 -1.12 -7.08 -10.65
C ALA A 141 -1.58 -8.24 -9.75
N GLN A 142 -2.20 -9.26 -10.34
CA GLN A 142 -2.79 -10.40 -9.63
C GLN A 142 -2.10 -11.71 -10.01
N HIS A 143 -1.59 -12.43 -9.02
CA HIS A 143 -1.14 -13.81 -9.22
C HIS A 143 -2.36 -14.73 -9.39
N ILE A 144 -2.67 -15.09 -10.63
CA ILE A 144 -3.80 -15.95 -11.00
C ILE A 144 -3.46 -16.69 -12.29
N ASP A 145 -4.17 -17.78 -12.58
CA ASP A 145 -4.03 -18.48 -13.85
C ASP A 145 -4.49 -17.63 -15.03
N ALA A 146 -3.77 -17.72 -16.15
CA ALA A 146 -4.02 -16.91 -17.36
C ALA A 146 -5.46 -17.02 -17.88
N GLY A 147 -6.13 -18.17 -17.65
CA GLY A 147 -7.53 -18.38 -18.04
C GLY A 147 -8.53 -17.45 -17.33
N PHE A 148 -8.15 -16.85 -16.21
CA PHE A 148 -9.02 -15.94 -15.44
C PHE A 148 -8.74 -14.46 -15.70
N GLU A 149 -7.64 -14.11 -16.36
CA GLU A 149 -7.25 -12.71 -16.61
C GLU A 149 -8.38 -11.89 -17.23
N GLN A 150 -9.03 -12.44 -18.26
CA GLN A 150 -10.10 -11.73 -18.97
C GLN A 150 -11.39 -11.53 -18.17
N GLN A 151 -11.56 -12.27 -17.08
CA GLN A 151 -12.72 -12.16 -16.21
C GLN A 151 -12.53 -11.09 -15.12
N LEU A 152 -11.29 -10.73 -14.80
CA LEU A 152 -10.97 -9.77 -13.75
C LEU A 152 -11.66 -8.41 -13.93
N PRO A 153 -11.68 -7.78 -15.12
CA PRO A 153 -12.39 -6.52 -15.30
C PRO A 153 -13.89 -6.60 -14.95
N GLN A 154 -14.54 -7.68 -15.30
CA GLN A 154 -15.96 -7.88 -15.00
C GLN A 154 -16.21 -8.14 -13.52
N ILE A 155 -15.30 -8.85 -12.85
CA ILE A 155 -15.41 -9.15 -11.42
C ILE A 155 -15.19 -7.88 -10.60
N LEU A 156 -14.15 -7.12 -10.91
CA LEU A 156 -13.77 -5.93 -10.16
C LEU A 156 -14.71 -4.75 -10.40
N GLY A 157 -15.22 -4.57 -11.64
CA GLY A 157 -16.08 -3.45 -12.02
C GLY A 157 -17.56 -3.59 -11.62
N ARG A 158 -17.93 -4.68 -10.93
CA ARG A 158 -19.31 -4.83 -10.44
C ARG A 158 -19.55 -3.87 -9.26
N GLN A 159 -20.55 -3.00 -9.39
CA GLN A 159 -21.03 -2.12 -8.33
C GLN A 159 -20.09 -0.94 -7.97
N ASN A 160 -19.17 -0.58 -8.83
CA ASN A 160 -18.39 0.66 -8.72
C ASN A 160 -18.28 1.35 -10.09
N ASP A 161 -17.82 2.60 -10.09
CA ASP A 161 -17.73 3.45 -11.28
C ASP A 161 -16.33 3.43 -11.93
N TRP A 162 -15.42 2.59 -11.44
CA TRP A 162 -14.07 2.46 -12.01
C TRP A 162 -14.09 1.80 -13.37
N ARG A 163 -13.35 2.37 -14.33
CA ARG A 163 -13.14 1.76 -15.66
C ARG A 163 -12.02 0.74 -15.58
N ILE A 164 -12.38 -0.53 -15.50
CA ILE A 164 -11.42 -1.63 -15.37
C ILE A 164 -11.18 -2.25 -16.72
N LEU A 165 -9.92 -2.21 -17.19
CA LEU A 165 -9.51 -2.53 -18.55
C LEU A 165 -8.34 -3.52 -18.53
N ASN A 166 -8.27 -4.36 -19.55
CA ASN A 166 -7.05 -5.10 -19.85
C ASN A 166 -6.05 -4.17 -20.56
N CYS A 167 -4.76 -4.37 -20.33
CA CYS A 167 -3.71 -3.60 -20.98
C CYS A 167 -3.75 -3.79 -22.50
N GLN A 168 -3.74 -2.68 -23.24
CA GLN A 168 -3.61 -2.65 -24.69
C GLN A 168 -2.37 -1.85 -25.07
N PRO A 169 -1.55 -2.32 -26.05
CA PRO A 169 -0.38 -1.57 -26.50
C PRO A 169 -0.77 -0.18 -26.99
N GLY A 170 0.00 0.84 -26.59
CA GLY A 170 -0.23 2.24 -26.97
C GLY A 170 -1.39 2.93 -26.23
N ALA A 171 -2.11 2.24 -25.34
CA ALA A 171 -3.13 2.87 -24.51
C ALA A 171 -2.47 3.81 -23.49
N GLN A 172 -3.11 4.94 -23.23
CA GLN A 172 -2.72 5.86 -22.16
C GLN A 172 -3.63 5.67 -20.96
N LEU A 173 -3.03 5.52 -19.79
CA LEU A 173 -3.74 5.39 -18.53
C LEU A 173 -4.34 6.74 -18.10
N GLN A 174 -5.63 6.75 -17.78
CA GLN A 174 -6.36 7.93 -17.36
C GLN A 174 -6.85 7.83 -15.93
N ALA A 175 -7.11 8.97 -15.29
CA ALA A 175 -7.75 9.01 -13.98
C ALA A 175 -9.09 8.26 -14.01
N GLY A 176 -9.41 7.54 -12.93
CA GLY A 176 -10.61 6.71 -12.85
C GLY A 176 -10.48 5.34 -13.54
N GLU A 177 -9.29 4.99 -14.02
CA GLU A 177 -9.03 3.70 -14.67
C GLU A 177 -8.23 2.74 -13.79
N VAL A 178 -8.50 1.45 -13.97
CA VAL A 178 -7.71 0.33 -13.43
C VAL A 178 -7.28 -0.54 -14.60
N LEU A 179 -5.97 -0.63 -14.88
CA LEU A 179 -5.45 -1.56 -15.86
C LEU A 179 -5.02 -2.87 -15.19
N VAL A 180 -5.54 -3.97 -15.69
CA VAL A 180 -5.11 -5.31 -15.25
C VAL A 180 -3.80 -5.67 -15.95
N ALA A 181 -2.74 -5.90 -15.16
CA ALA A 181 -1.44 -6.31 -15.69
C ALA A 181 -1.54 -7.68 -16.35
N PRO A 182 -1.04 -7.85 -17.57
CA PRO A 182 -1.15 -9.10 -18.30
C PRO A 182 -0.30 -10.20 -17.66
N ILE A 183 -0.80 -11.44 -17.68
CA ILE A 183 -0.09 -12.59 -17.10
C ILE A 183 0.98 -13.15 -18.05
N ALA A 184 0.68 -13.19 -19.34
CA ALA A 184 1.52 -13.83 -20.34
C ALA A 184 2.63 -12.94 -20.91
N ARG A 185 2.53 -11.62 -20.73
CA ARG A 185 3.40 -10.61 -21.35
C ARG A 185 3.90 -9.64 -20.31
N SER A 186 5.14 -9.16 -20.42
CA SER A 186 5.62 -8.12 -19.52
C SER A 186 5.08 -6.74 -19.90
N LEU A 187 4.77 -5.97 -18.86
CA LEU A 187 4.23 -4.62 -18.94
C LEU A 187 5.35 -3.60 -18.73
N GLY A 188 5.35 -2.56 -19.54
CA GLY A 188 6.18 -1.37 -19.36
C GLY A 188 5.39 -0.12 -19.75
N PHE A 189 6.02 1.04 -19.57
CA PHE A 189 5.44 2.32 -19.96
C PHE A 189 6.48 3.17 -20.71
N SER A 190 6.04 3.91 -21.73
CA SER A 190 6.88 4.92 -22.35
C SER A 190 7.05 6.13 -21.43
N THR A 191 7.98 7.01 -21.76
CA THR A 191 8.14 8.31 -21.09
C THR A 191 6.88 9.17 -21.15
N ASP A 192 5.99 8.89 -22.09
CA ASP A 192 4.71 9.57 -22.23
C ASP A 192 3.55 8.86 -21.51
N GLY A 193 3.84 7.75 -20.81
CA GLY A 193 2.85 6.98 -20.05
C GLY A 193 2.00 6.03 -20.90
N GLU A 194 2.43 5.74 -22.14
CA GLU A 194 1.76 4.74 -22.99
C GLU A 194 2.13 3.33 -22.55
N VAL A 195 1.16 2.44 -22.58
CA VAL A 195 1.32 1.02 -22.26
C VAL A 195 2.21 0.35 -23.32
N LEU A 196 3.30 -0.25 -22.87
CA LEU A 196 4.20 -1.08 -23.67
C LEU A 196 4.04 -2.54 -23.22
N LEU A 197 3.77 -3.41 -24.19
CA LEU A 197 3.70 -4.86 -23.93
C LEU A 197 4.83 -5.56 -24.67
N SER A 198 5.57 -6.38 -23.92
CA SER A 198 6.65 -7.20 -24.47
C SER A 198 6.27 -8.67 -24.42
N ASP A 199 6.59 -9.41 -25.49
CA ASP A 199 6.43 -10.87 -25.52
C ASP A 199 7.48 -11.61 -24.67
N ALA A 200 8.44 -10.89 -24.09
CA ALA A 200 9.35 -11.44 -23.09
C ALA A 200 8.56 -11.88 -21.85
N PRO A 201 8.87 -13.07 -21.30
CA PRO A 201 8.20 -13.54 -20.09
C PRO A 201 8.60 -12.65 -18.90
N TRP A 202 7.71 -12.58 -17.91
CA TRP A 202 8.02 -11.96 -16.64
C TRP A 202 9.24 -12.60 -15.98
N PRO A 203 10.15 -11.83 -15.38
CA PRO A 203 11.27 -12.37 -14.64
C PRO A 203 10.78 -13.07 -13.35
N GLY A 204 11.50 -14.14 -12.96
CA GLY A 204 11.21 -14.88 -11.74
C GLY A 204 10.06 -15.90 -11.88
N PRO A 205 9.62 -16.48 -10.74
CA PRO A 205 8.66 -17.60 -10.73
C PRO A 205 7.20 -17.16 -10.81
N TYR A 206 6.90 -15.89 -10.54
CA TYR A 206 5.53 -15.38 -10.44
C TYR A 206 5.11 -14.60 -11.67
N ARG A 207 3.84 -14.72 -12.05
CA ARG A 207 3.24 -14.05 -13.20
C ARG A 207 1.89 -13.43 -12.85
N PRO A 208 1.74 -12.10 -13.05
CA PRO A 208 2.79 -11.12 -13.36
C PRO A 208 3.78 -10.99 -12.21
N SER A 209 5.02 -10.54 -12.49
CA SER A 209 5.98 -10.16 -11.44
C SER A 209 5.57 -8.81 -10.85
N ILE A 210 5.04 -8.80 -9.62
CA ILE A 210 4.60 -7.56 -8.95
C ILE A 210 5.76 -6.57 -8.80
N ALA A 211 6.95 -7.04 -8.46
CA ALA A 211 8.14 -6.18 -8.37
C ALA A 211 8.46 -5.50 -9.70
N THR A 212 8.44 -6.27 -10.81
CA THR A 212 8.69 -5.71 -12.15
C THR A 212 7.58 -4.74 -12.59
N VAL A 213 6.33 -4.95 -12.18
CA VAL A 213 5.24 -3.99 -12.42
C VAL A 213 5.49 -2.68 -11.66
N LEU A 214 5.92 -2.76 -10.40
CA LEU A 214 6.30 -1.58 -9.60
C LEU A 214 7.44 -0.81 -10.27
N ASP A 215 8.51 -1.50 -10.67
CA ASP A 215 9.65 -0.87 -11.36
C ASP A 215 9.17 -0.17 -12.65
N ALA A 216 8.39 -0.86 -13.49
CA ALA A 216 7.87 -0.30 -14.73
C ALA A 216 6.99 0.95 -14.53
N VAL A 217 6.17 0.97 -13.47
CA VAL A 217 5.35 2.14 -13.12
C VAL A 217 6.23 3.28 -12.62
N CYS A 218 7.21 3.00 -11.78
CA CYS A 218 8.16 4.02 -11.30
C CYS A 218 8.97 4.62 -12.46
N ASP A 219 9.42 3.80 -13.41
CA ASP A 219 10.18 4.25 -14.59
C ASP A 219 9.31 5.12 -15.53
N GLY A 220 8.05 4.73 -15.74
CA GLY A 220 7.15 5.43 -16.64
C GLY A 220 6.50 6.71 -16.07
N PHE A 221 6.21 6.72 -14.76
CA PHE A 221 5.46 7.81 -14.11
C PHE A 221 6.29 8.62 -13.10
N GLY A 222 7.49 8.15 -12.73
CA GLY A 222 8.40 8.86 -11.84
C GLY A 222 7.74 9.28 -10.52
N PRO A 223 7.80 10.59 -10.14
CA PRO A 223 7.23 11.05 -8.88
C PRO A 223 5.69 10.94 -8.78
N ALA A 224 5.01 10.66 -9.89
CA ALA A 224 3.56 10.47 -9.93
C ALA A 224 3.12 9.02 -9.65
N CYS A 225 4.05 8.14 -9.19
CA CYS A 225 3.72 6.78 -8.78
C CYS A 225 3.62 6.65 -7.25
N GLY A 226 2.80 5.70 -6.79
CA GLY A 226 2.60 5.35 -5.39
C GLY A 226 2.28 3.87 -5.18
#